data_96c3f6c3eaf8b2fb59ddc0039b512763
#
_entry.id   96c3f6c3eaf8b2fb59ddc0039b512763
#
_cell.length_a   1.000
_cell.length_b   1.000
_cell.length_c   1.000
_cell.angle_alpha   90.00
_cell.angle_beta   90.00
_cell.angle_gamma   90.00
#
_symmetry.space_group_name_H-M   'P 1'
#
loop_
_entity.id
_entity.type
_entity.pdbx_description
1 polymer ?
#
loop_
_entity_poly.entity_id
_entity_poly.type
_entity_poly.pdbx_seq_one_letter_code
_entity_poly.pdbx_strand_id
1 'polypeptide(L)'
;MGSPAIPLFALALLPMVICACNSSPGRPAADSESLRPNEVLTFDTLYQQNCAGCHGEQGRGGAAIALNSPVYLEIADDAAIRRVTAQGVSGTAMPAFAQSSGGMLTDEQVNAIVAGIRSKFGKHGALDVVPPSYSMAPGDPRRGVNVYDTYCVSCHGAAGRGGSHGGSIVDESFLNLVSDQYLRTIVIAGRPELGAPDWRGNVPGKPMSQQEVSDVVAWLTAQRAKPALSSTSKSASGGIQ
;
A
#
# COMPACT_ATOMS: atom_id res chain seq x y z
N MET A 1 93.87 -31.50 -16.74
CA MET A 1 93.27 -30.43 -15.91
C MET A 1 92.14 -29.87 -16.69
N GLY A 2 90.92 -30.35 -16.52
CA GLY A 2 89.75 -29.97 -17.24
C GLY A 2 88.73 -29.31 -16.30
N SER A 3 88.39 -28.06 -16.55
CA SER A 3 87.32 -27.39 -15.85
C SER A 3 85.93 -27.83 -16.40
N PRO A 4 84.97 -28.10 -15.59
CA PRO A 4 83.63 -28.40 -16.07
C PRO A 4 82.87 -27.14 -16.36
N ALA A 5 82.27 -27.08 -17.55
CA ALA A 5 81.27 -26.04 -17.98
C ALA A 5 79.92 -26.30 -17.28
N ILE A 6 79.46 -25.32 -16.57
CA ILE A 6 78.07 -25.30 -15.99
C ILE A 6 77.07 -24.82 -17.05
N PRO A 7 76.02 -25.56 -17.37
CA PRO A 7 75.06 -25.10 -18.38
C PRO A 7 74.12 -24.01 -17.79
N LEU A 8 74.08 -22.87 -18.45
CA LEU A 8 73.13 -21.79 -18.29
C LEU A 8 71.74 -22.20 -18.83
N PHE A 9 70.99 -22.97 -18.08
CA PHE A 9 69.61 -23.26 -18.43
C PHE A 9 68.68 -23.20 -17.18
N ALA A 10 68.54 -22.05 -16.57
CA ALA A 10 67.55 -21.90 -15.51
C ALA A 10 67.25 -20.42 -15.20
N LEU A 11 66.80 -19.61 -16.17
CA LEU A 11 66.31 -18.28 -15.88
C LEU A 11 65.38 -17.75 -16.97
N ALA A 12 64.30 -18.48 -17.30
CA ALA A 12 63.30 -18.01 -18.25
C ALA A 12 61.85 -18.45 -17.91
N LEU A 13 61.51 -18.60 -16.63
CA LEU A 13 60.18 -19.06 -16.21
C LEU A 13 59.55 -18.25 -15.06
N LEU A 14 59.78 -16.94 -15.01
CA LEU A 14 59.20 -16.15 -13.94
C LEU A 14 58.68 -14.77 -14.32
N PRO A 15 57.88 -14.59 -15.39
CA PRO A 15 56.92 -13.49 -15.40
C PRO A 15 55.53 -13.86 -15.94
N MET A 16 54.99 -15.07 -15.67
CA MET A 16 53.68 -15.43 -16.24
C MET A 16 52.57 -15.70 -15.20
N VAL A 17 52.74 -15.23 -13.96
CA VAL A 17 51.75 -15.48 -12.90
C VAL A 17 51.03 -14.19 -12.41
N ILE A 18 51.31 -13.00 -12.95
CA ILE A 18 50.72 -11.75 -12.41
C ILE A 18 49.49 -11.25 -13.20
N CYS A 19 49.08 -11.87 -14.30
CA CYS A 19 47.93 -11.42 -15.10
C CYS A 19 46.61 -12.21 -14.92
N ALA A 20 46.57 -13.21 -14.03
CA ALA A 20 45.38 -14.08 -13.91
C ALA A 20 44.29 -13.59 -12.94
N CYS A 21 44.54 -12.52 -12.16
CA CYS A 21 43.56 -12.06 -11.17
C CYS A 21 42.47 -11.11 -11.69
N ASN A 22 42.56 -10.64 -12.93
CA ASN A 22 41.56 -9.70 -13.50
C ASN A 22 40.42 -10.36 -14.26
N SER A 23 40.43 -11.67 -14.42
CA SER A 23 39.42 -12.42 -15.18
C SER A 23 38.78 -13.53 -14.35
N SER A 24 38.58 -13.36 -13.05
CA SER A 24 37.84 -14.32 -12.25
C SER A 24 36.41 -14.47 -12.78
N PRO A 25 35.92 -15.70 -13.10
CA PRO A 25 34.52 -15.94 -13.43
C PRO A 25 33.65 -15.45 -12.28
N GLY A 26 32.64 -14.59 -12.59
CA GLY A 26 31.73 -14.03 -11.58
C GLY A 26 32.10 -12.65 -11.03
N ARG A 27 33.24 -12.05 -11.47
CA ARG A 27 33.48 -10.63 -11.15
C ARG A 27 32.58 -9.77 -12.01
N PRO A 28 31.72 -8.89 -11.42
CA PRO A 28 30.94 -7.94 -12.19
C PRO A 28 31.85 -7.08 -13.07
N ALA A 29 31.40 -6.72 -14.29
CA ALA A 29 32.12 -5.76 -15.12
C ALA A 29 32.33 -4.45 -14.34
N ALA A 30 33.45 -3.76 -14.55
CA ALA A 30 33.79 -2.53 -13.85
C ALA A 30 32.74 -1.42 -13.99
N ASP A 31 31.92 -1.48 -15.01
CA ASP A 31 30.83 -0.55 -15.38
C ASP A 31 29.47 -0.99 -14.84
N SER A 32 29.36 -2.16 -14.25
CA SER A 32 28.16 -2.63 -13.56
C SER A 32 28.25 -2.26 -12.07
N GLU A 33 28.31 -0.98 -11.77
CA GLU A 33 28.09 -0.51 -10.40
C GLU A 33 26.63 -0.78 -10.05
N SER A 34 26.38 -1.91 -9.40
CA SER A 34 25.04 -2.22 -8.90
C SER A 34 24.67 -1.17 -7.86
N LEU A 35 23.63 -0.39 -8.14
CA LEU A 35 23.11 0.58 -7.19
C LEU A 35 22.85 -0.11 -5.84
N ARG A 36 23.25 0.52 -4.77
CA ARG A 36 22.88 0.08 -3.42
C ARG A 36 21.36 0.19 -3.28
N PRO A 37 20.69 -0.65 -2.51
CA PRO A 37 19.24 -0.63 -2.37
C PRO A 37 18.67 0.75 -2.05
N ASN A 38 19.35 1.55 -1.24
CA ASN A 38 18.96 2.91 -0.87
C ASN A 38 19.20 3.96 -1.98
N GLU A 39 19.92 3.63 -3.03
CA GLU A 39 20.18 4.52 -4.19
C GLU A 39 19.16 4.32 -5.32
N VAL A 40 18.34 3.27 -5.24
CA VAL A 40 17.28 3.01 -6.22
C VAL A 40 16.16 4.02 -6.02
N LEU A 41 16.03 4.99 -6.94
CA LEU A 41 14.97 6.02 -6.92
C LEU A 41 14.00 5.89 -8.09
N THR A 42 14.15 4.87 -8.92
CA THR A 42 13.27 4.59 -10.04
C THR A 42 11.90 4.15 -9.53
N PHE A 43 10.86 4.92 -9.85
CA PHE A 43 9.49 4.63 -9.40
C PHE A 43 9.05 3.20 -9.74
N ASP A 44 9.29 2.74 -10.97
CA ASP A 44 8.84 1.42 -11.40
C ASP A 44 9.43 0.30 -10.54
N THR A 45 10.73 0.38 -10.25
CA THR A 45 11.40 -0.59 -9.38
C THR A 45 10.85 -0.55 -7.97
N LEU A 46 10.76 0.66 -7.37
CA LEU A 46 10.24 0.82 -6.01
C LEU A 46 8.79 0.36 -5.90
N TYR A 47 7.96 0.72 -6.88
CA TYR A 47 6.55 0.36 -6.90
C TYR A 47 6.35 -1.15 -7.04
N GLN A 48 7.03 -1.78 -7.97
CA GLN A 48 6.93 -3.23 -8.19
C GLN A 48 7.36 -4.03 -6.95
N GLN A 49 8.43 -3.61 -6.31
CA GLN A 49 8.97 -4.33 -5.15
C GLN A 49 8.15 -4.15 -3.87
N ASN A 50 7.48 -2.99 -3.70
CA ASN A 50 6.88 -2.63 -2.42
C ASN A 50 5.35 -2.45 -2.46
N CYS A 51 4.76 -2.12 -3.60
CA CYS A 51 3.37 -1.67 -3.69
C CYS A 51 2.49 -2.58 -4.56
N ALA A 52 3.03 -3.08 -5.67
CA ALA A 52 2.27 -3.77 -6.71
C ALA A 52 1.55 -5.03 -6.21
N GLY A 53 2.12 -5.75 -5.24
CA GLY A 53 1.51 -6.95 -4.67
C GLY A 53 0.12 -6.71 -4.07
N CYS A 54 -0.10 -5.53 -3.47
CA CYS A 54 -1.39 -5.17 -2.87
C CYS A 54 -2.21 -4.24 -3.75
N HIS A 55 -1.58 -3.30 -4.47
CA HIS A 55 -2.27 -2.27 -5.25
C HIS A 55 -2.39 -2.62 -6.75
N GLY A 56 -1.81 -3.75 -7.18
CA GLY A 56 -1.76 -4.17 -8.58
C GLY A 56 -0.64 -3.49 -9.38
N GLU A 57 -0.15 -4.15 -10.42
CA GLU A 57 1.02 -3.71 -11.22
C GLU A 57 0.84 -2.32 -11.85
N GLN A 58 -0.39 -1.96 -12.21
CA GLN A 58 -0.73 -0.67 -12.82
C GLN A 58 -1.49 0.25 -11.86
N GLY A 59 -1.33 0.05 -10.56
CA GLY A 59 -2.05 0.82 -9.54
C GLY A 59 -3.53 0.42 -9.40
N ARG A 60 -3.94 -0.74 -9.91
CA ARG A 60 -5.33 -1.23 -9.85
C ARG A 60 -5.41 -2.75 -9.91
N GLY A 61 -6.55 -3.31 -9.53
CA GLY A 61 -6.82 -4.74 -9.65
C GLY A 61 -6.22 -5.58 -8.53
N GLY A 62 -5.56 -4.97 -7.55
CA GLY A 62 -5.10 -5.63 -6.33
C GLY A 62 -6.17 -5.66 -5.24
N ALA A 63 -5.83 -6.21 -4.07
CA ALA A 63 -6.73 -6.26 -2.91
C ALA A 63 -6.94 -4.87 -2.27
N ALA A 64 -5.93 -4.00 -2.34
CA ALA A 64 -5.97 -2.65 -1.80
C ALA A 64 -6.62 -1.65 -2.78
N ILE A 65 -6.82 -0.40 -2.30
CA ILE A 65 -7.39 0.67 -3.12
C ILE A 65 -6.60 0.90 -4.42
N ALA A 66 -7.31 1.22 -5.49
CA ALA A 66 -6.69 1.58 -6.77
C ALA A 66 -5.97 2.93 -6.66
N LEU A 67 -4.64 2.92 -6.71
CA LEU A 67 -3.80 4.12 -6.68
C LEU A 67 -3.87 4.92 -7.98
N ASN A 68 -4.38 4.33 -9.07
CA ASN A 68 -4.61 5.02 -10.34
C ASN A 68 -6.04 5.55 -10.49
N SER A 69 -6.86 5.50 -9.44
CA SER A 69 -8.20 6.08 -9.45
C SER A 69 -8.13 7.61 -9.57
N PRO A 70 -8.75 8.24 -10.58
CA PRO A 70 -8.80 9.70 -10.69
C PRO A 70 -9.39 10.35 -9.45
N VAL A 71 -10.45 9.73 -8.91
CA VAL A 71 -11.13 10.23 -7.70
C VAL A 71 -10.21 10.16 -6.49
N TYR A 72 -9.51 9.04 -6.29
CA TYR A 72 -8.54 8.92 -5.20
C TYR A 72 -7.45 9.99 -5.30
N LEU A 73 -6.89 10.18 -6.49
CA LEU A 73 -5.81 11.14 -6.72
C LEU A 73 -6.28 12.60 -6.64
N GLU A 74 -7.56 12.86 -6.84
CA GLU A 74 -8.14 14.19 -6.62
C GLU A 74 -8.32 14.50 -5.13
N ILE A 75 -8.80 13.53 -4.34
CA ILE A 75 -9.12 13.78 -2.92
C ILE A 75 -7.91 13.64 -1.98
N ALA A 76 -6.96 12.76 -2.29
CA ALA A 76 -5.77 12.54 -1.45
C ALA A 76 -4.62 13.41 -1.96
N ASP A 77 -4.19 14.40 -1.19
CA ASP A 77 -3.01 15.21 -1.51
C ASP A 77 -1.69 14.43 -1.33
N ASP A 78 -0.58 14.99 -1.80
CA ASP A 78 0.74 14.35 -1.70
C ASP A 78 1.16 14.12 -0.26
N ALA A 79 0.78 15.00 0.66
CA ALA A 79 1.07 14.86 2.08
C ALA A 79 0.33 13.66 2.69
N ALA A 80 -0.93 13.42 2.30
CA ALA A 80 -1.71 12.26 2.72
C ALA A 80 -1.10 10.96 2.16
N ILE A 81 -0.79 10.93 0.86
CA ILE A 81 -0.16 9.75 0.22
C ILE A 81 1.19 9.47 0.86
N ARG A 82 2.02 10.50 1.06
CA ARG A 82 3.33 10.37 1.71
C ARG A 82 3.21 9.82 3.14
N ARG A 83 2.30 10.37 3.94
CA ARG A 83 2.09 9.94 5.31
C ARG A 83 1.69 8.46 5.38
N VAL A 84 0.71 8.05 4.57
CA VAL A 84 0.25 6.65 4.52
C VAL A 84 1.36 5.73 4.04
N THR A 85 2.14 6.12 3.03
CA THR A 85 3.27 5.32 2.55
C THR A 85 4.36 5.23 3.62
N ALA A 86 4.73 6.33 4.23
CA ALA A 86 5.83 6.36 5.21
C ALA A 86 5.49 5.62 6.50
N GLN A 87 4.32 5.91 7.07
CA GLN A 87 3.93 5.46 8.41
C GLN A 87 3.07 4.19 8.41
N GLY A 88 2.57 3.80 7.24
CA GLY A 88 1.53 2.76 7.16
C GLY A 88 0.22 3.21 7.80
N VAL A 89 -0.65 2.26 8.03
CA VAL A 89 -1.91 2.48 8.75
C VAL A 89 -2.02 1.44 9.85
N SER A 90 -1.86 1.87 11.09
CA SER A 90 -1.85 1.00 12.27
C SER A 90 -3.11 0.12 12.34
N GLY A 91 -2.93 -1.15 12.66
CA GLY A 91 -4.01 -2.12 12.74
C GLY A 91 -4.60 -2.55 11.40
N THR A 92 -3.96 -2.24 10.28
CA THR A 92 -4.40 -2.64 8.94
C THR A 92 -3.32 -3.41 8.18
N ALA A 93 -3.66 -3.86 6.96
CA ALA A 93 -2.72 -4.55 6.06
C ALA A 93 -1.71 -3.60 5.38
N MET A 94 -1.81 -2.28 5.56
CA MET A 94 -0.86 -1.31 4.99
C MET A 94 0.31 -1.08 5.95
N PRO A 95 1.50 -1.67 5.72
CA PRO A 95 2.65 -1.52 6.61
C PRO A 95 3.33 -0.16 6.44
N ALA A 96 4.15 0.22 7.41
CA ALA A 96 5.05 1.36 7.28
C ALA A 96 6.22 1.01 6.35
N PHE A 97 6.54 1.90 5.40
CA PHE A 97 7.67 1.70 4.50
C PHE A 97 8.89 2.56 4.84
N ALA A 98 8.72 3.73 5.48
CA ALA A 98 9.86 4.58 5.81
C ALA A 98 10.70 4.01 6.96
N GLN A 99 12.02 4.16 6.87
CA GLN A 99 12.97 3.76 7.93
C GLN A 99 12.65 4.41 9.27
N SER A 100 12.22 5.67 9.26
CA SER A 100 11.78 6.40 10.45
C SER A 100 10.56 5.81 11.15
N SER A 101 9.84 4.92 10.47
CA SER A 101 8.65 4.23 10.98
C SER A 101 8.83 2.70 11.06
N GLY A 102 10.08 2.22 10.98
CA GLY A 102 10.40 0.79 11.06
C GLY A 102 10.35 0.04 9.73
N GLY A 103 10.14 0.73 8.60
CA GLY A 103 10.22 0.17 7.26
C GLY A 103 11.64 0.13 6.71
N MET A 104 11.79 -0.08 5.40
CA MET A 104 13.08 -0.24 4.75
C MET A 104 13.45 0.89 3.79
N LEU A 105 12.50 1.76 3.42
CA LEU A 105 12.70 2.80 2.43
C LEU A 105 13.25 4.08 3.07
N THR A 106 14.17 4.75 2.37
CA THR A 106 14.60 6.11 2.74
C THR A 106 13.48 7.12 2.47
N ASP A 107 13.58 8.31 3.04
CA ASP A 107 12.62 9.40 2.78
C ASP A 107 12.63 9.82 1.30
N GLU A 108 13.79 9.75 0.64
CA GLU A 108 13.93 10.01 -0.80
C GLU A 108 13.18 8.96 -1.63
N GLN A 109 13.24 7.70 -1.25
CA GLN A 109 12.50 6.63 -1.91
C GLN A 109 10.99 6.78 -1.71
N VAL A 110 10.54 7.14 -0.52
CA VAL A 110 9.13 7.46 -0.26
C VAL A 110 8.67 8.64 -1.12
N ASN A 111 9.48 9.70 -1.23
CA ASN A 111 9.18 10.84 -2.09
C ASN A 111 9.13 10.44 -3.58
N ALA A 112 10.05 9.59 -4.04
CA ALA A 112 10.06 9.07 -5.40
C ALA A 112 8.80 8.25 -5.70
N ILE A 113 8.29 7.46 -4.75
CA ILE A 113 7.02 6.73 -4.89
C ILE A 113 5.85 7.70 -5.02
N VAL A 114 5.74 8.73 -4.17
CA VAL A 114 4.65 9.72 -4.22
C VAL A 114 4.66 10.47 -5.56
N ALA A 115 5.82 10.97 -5.96
CA ALA A 115 5.97 11.66 -7.24
C ALA A 115 5.65 10.75 -8.44
N GLY A 116 6.05 9.49 -8.36
CA GLY A 116 5.76 8.49 -9.39
C GLY A 116 4.27 8.13 -9.48
N ILE A 117 3.57 7.99 -8.36
CA ILE A 117 2.11 7.80 -8.33
C ILE A 117 1.43 8.96 -9.06
N ARG A 118 1.80 10.21 -8.77
CA ARG A 118 1.25 11.40 -9.45
C ARG A 118 1.57 11.44 -10.93
N SER A 119 2.83 11.24 -11.29
CA SER A 119 3.26 11.37 -12.69
C SER A 119 2.77 10.23 -13.58
N LYS A 120 2.71 9.00 -13.07
CA LYS A 120 2.27 7.83 -13.85
C LYS A 120 0.77 7.61 -13.82
N PHE A 121 0.14 7.78 -12.66
CA PHE A 121 -1.26 7.46 -12.46
C PHE A 121 -2.17 8.71 -12.43
N GLY A 122 -1.61 9.90 -12.18
CA GLY A 122 -2.37 11.15 -12.06
C GLY A 122 -2.72 11.84 -13.39
N LYS A 123 -2.51 11.18 -14.53
CA LYS A 123 -2.82 11.77 -15.86
C LYS A 123 -4.31 11.66 -16.19
N HIS A 124 -5.13 12.26 -15.36
CA HIS A 124 -6.59 12.32 -15.56
C HIS A 124 -7.02 13.77 -15.69
N GLY A 125 -8.06 14.02 -16.48
CA GLY A 125 -8.71 15.33 -16.50
C GLY A 125 -9.35 15.64 -15.14
N ALA A 126 -9.60 16.94 -14.89
CA ALA A 126 -10.34 17.36 -13.71
C ALA A 126 -11.72 16.68 -13.66
N LEU A 127 -12.17 16.35 -12.45
CA LEU A 127 -13.52 15.81 -12.26
C LEU A 127 -14.55 16.91 -12.53
N ASP A 128 -15.66 16.56 -13.19
CA ASP A 128 -16.75 17.49 -13.50
C ASP A 128 -17.48 17.97 -12.25
N VAL A 129 -17.37 17.24 -11.16
CA VAL A 129 -18.04 17.52 -9.88
C VAL A 129 -17.02 17.41 -8.75
N VAL A 130 -17.05 18.36 -7.82
CA VAL A 130 -16.19 18.35 -6.63
C VAL A 130 -16.52 17.14 -5.75
N PRO A 131 -15.56 16.26 -5.48
CA PRO A 131 -15.80 15.10 -4.66
C PRO A 131 -15.95 15.46 -3.17
N PRO A 132 -16.55 14.57 -2.36
CA PRO A 132 -16.47 14.68 -0.91
C PRO A 132 -15.03 14.73 -0.42
N SER A 133 -14.77 15.50 0.64
CA SER A 133 -13.43 15.69 1.19
C SER A 133 -12.79 14.36 1.62
N TYR A 134 -11.48 14.22 1.40
CA TYR A 134 -10.67 13.14 1.96
C TYR A 134 -10.73 13.10 3.49
N SER A 135 -10.72 14.27 4.13
CA SER A 135 -10.69 14.37 5.58
C SER A 135 -11.94 13.77 6.22
N MET A 136 -11.73 13.03 7.31
CA MET A 136 -12.83 12.51 8.11
C MET A 136 -13.68 13.63 8.69
N ALA A 137 -15.01 13.39 8.69
CA ALA A 137 -15.97 14.26 9.34
C ALA A 137 -16.93 13.39 10.19
N PRO A 138 -17.49 13.93 11.28
CA PRO A 138 -18.44 13.21 12.11
C PRO A 138 -19.65 12.72 11.31
N GLY A 139 -20.02 11.45 11.51
CA GLY A 139 -21.20 10.81 10.94
C GLY A 139 -22.13 10.27 12.04
N ASP A 140 -23.40 10.07 11.69
CA ASP A 140 -24.39 9.41 12.55
C ASP A 140 -24.68 8.00 12.00
N PRO A 141 -24.34 6.92 12.73
CA PRO A 141 -24.58 5.56 12.26
C PRO A 141 -26.08 5.25 12.07
N ARG A 142 -26.98 5.95 12.76
CA ARG A 142 -28.41 5.75 12.56
C ARG A 142 -28.91 6.33 11.23
N ARG A 143 -28.40 7.49 10.82
CA ARG A 143 -28.63 8.00 9.46
C ARG A 143 -27.95 7.16 8.41
N GLY A 144 -26.77 6.61 8.75
CA GLY A 144 -26.00 5.73 7.89
C GLY A 144 -26.75 4.49 7.42
N VAL A 145 -27.71 3.97 8.20
CA VAL A 145 -28.61 2.88 7.76
C VAL A 145 -29.38 3.28 6.52
N ASN A 146 -30.03 4.46 6.54
CA ASN A 146 -30.83 4.95 5.41
C ASN A 146 -29.94 5.25 4.17
N VAL A 147 -28.73 5.74 4.41
CA VAL A 147 -27.73 5.96 3.34
C VAL A 147 -27.34 4.63 2.72
N TYR A 148 -27.04 3.62 3.55
CA TYR A 148 -26.75 2.28 3.08
C TYR A 148 -27.88 1.71 2.22
N ASP A 149 -29.10 1.77 2.70
CA ASP A 149 -30.28 1.26 2.00
C ASP A 149 -30.54 2.01 0.68
N THR A 150 -30.14 3.27 0.60
CA THR A 150 -30.29 4.07 -0.62
C THR A 150 -29.23 3.74 -1.68
N TYR A 151 -27.96 3.62 -1.28
CA TYR A 151 -26.82 3.62 -2.22
C TYR A 151 -26.11 2.28 -2.36
N CYS A 152 -26.24 1.36 -1.38
CA CYS A 152 -25.34 0.21 -1.28
C CYS A 152 -26.07 -1.14 -1.32
N VAL A 153 -27.33 -1.20 -0.86
CA VAL A 153 -28.07 -2.44 -0.65
C VAL A 153 -28.26 -3.27 -1.92
N SER A 154 -28.39 -2.60 -3.08
CA SER A 154 -28.61 -3.27 -4.37
C SER A 154 -27.46 -4.20 -4.75
N CYS A 155 -26.25 -3.87 -4.36
CA CYS A 155 -25.06 -4.69 -4.61
C CYS A 155 -24.65 -5.53 -3.40
N HIS A 156 -24.64 -4.93 -2.21
CA HIS A 156 -24.11 -5.56 -0.99
C HIS A 156 -25.16 -6.27 -0.14
N GLY A 157 -26.41 -6.32 -0.58
CA GLY A 157 -27.48 -7.08 0.06
C GLY A 157 -27.97 -6.48 1.38
N ALA A 158 -28.94 -7.13 1.99
CA ALA A 158 -29.52 -6.68 3.24
C ALA A 158 -28.47 -6.58 4.36
N ALA A 159 -28.44 -5.41 5.02
CA ALA A 159 -27.52 -5.12 6.12
C ALA A 159 -26.03 -5.34 5.79
N GLY A 160 -25.63 -5.24 4.52
CA GLY A 160 -24.23 -5.34 4.10
C GLY A 160 -23.62 -6.74 4.10
N ARG A 161 -24.42 -7.77 4.18
CA ARG A 161 -23.96 -9.16 4.34
C ARG A 161 -23.59 -9.86 3.03
N GLY A 162 -23.65 -9.14 1.94
CA GLY A 162 -23.41 -9.64 0.60
C GLY A 162 -24.69 -9.83 -0.20
N GLY A 163 -24.57 -9.66 -1.50
CA GLY A 163 -25.62 -9.82 -2.49
C GLY A 163 -25.08 -10.49 -3.75
N SER A 164 -25.86 -10.43 -4.83
CA SER A 164 -25.50 -11.05 -6.10
C SER A 164 -24.35 -10.36 -6.83
N HIS A 165 -24.07 -9.10 -6.52
CA HIS A 165 -23.09 -8.26 -7.22
C HIS A 165 -21.93 -7.80 -6.34
N GLY A 166 -22.04 -7.94 -5.02
CA GLY A 166 -21.00 -7.52 -4.08
C GLY A 166 -20.95 -8.42 -2.85
N GLY A 167 -19.74 -8.67 -2.36
CA GLY A 167 -19.53 -9.43 -1.13
C GLY A 167 -19.98 -8.66 0.12
N SER A 168 -19.89 -9.33 1.28
CA SER A 168 -20.12 -8.70 2.58
C SER A 168 -19.14 -7.56 2.82
N ILE A 169 -19.66 -6.41 3.23
CA ILE A 169 -18.88 -5.25 3.66
C ILE A 169 -18.95 -5.03 5.18
N VAL A 170 -19.60 -5.94 5.87
CA VAL A 170 -19.70 -5.97 7.34
C VAL A 170 -19.03 -7.22 7.93
N ASP A 171 -18.26 -7.94 7.10
CA ASP A 171 -17.44 -9.06 7.58
C ASP A 171 -16.43 -8.56 8.60
N GLU A 172 -16.34 -9.24 9.73
CA GLU A 172 -15.48 -8.85 10.84
C GLU A 172 -14.00 -8.84 10.44
N SER A 173 -13.56 -9.84 9.67
CA SER A 173 -12.18 -9.94 9.21
C SER A 173 -11.83 -8.76 8.30
N PHE A 174 -12.73 -8.40 7.39
CA PHE A 174 -12.55 -7.23 6.53
C PHE A 174 -12.49 -5.93 7.34
N LEU A 175 -13.49 -5.69 8.20
CA LEU A 175 -13.57 -4.45 8.97
C LEU A 175 -12.39 -4.27 9.94
N ASN A 176 -11.82 -5.36 10.44
CA ASN A 176 -10.64 -5.32 11.31
C ASN A 176 -9.32 -5.09 10.55
N LEU A 177 -9.29 -5.29 9.23
CA LEU A 177 -8.11 -5.07 8.38
C LEU A 177 -8.04 -3.67 7.77
N VAL A 178 -9.09 -2.85 7.90
CA VAL A 178 -9.18 -1.54 7.25
C VAL A 178 -9.47 -0.43 8.26
N SER A 179 -8.94 0.76 8.00
CA SER A 179 -9.21 1.95 8.83
C SER A 179 -10.51 2.64 8.41
N ASP A 180 -11.03 3.52 9.27
CA ASP A 180 -12.17 4.38 8.93
C ASP A 180 -11.86 5.28 7.74
N GLN A 181 -10.61 5.78 7.66
CA GLN A 181 -10.14 6.54 6.52
C GLN A 181 -10.17 5.72 5.22
N TYR A 182 -9.81 4.43 5.28
CA TYR A 182 -9.93 3.54 4.12
C TYR A 182 -11.40 3.39 3.71
N LEU A 183 -12.30 3.13 4.66
CA LEU A 183 -13.73 3.00 4.38
C LEU A 183 -14.28 4.28 3.71
N ARG A 184 -13.91 5.46 4.24
CA ARG A 184 -14.27 6.73 3.62
C ARG A 184 -13.75 6.85 2.19
N THR A 185 -12.48 6.54 2.01
CA THR A 185 -11.82 6.65 0.70
C THR A 185 -12.47 5.73 -0.33
N ILE A 186 -12.78 4.47 0.07
CA ILE A 186 -13.39 3.50 -0.84
C ILE A 186 -14.84 3.85 -1.17
N VAL A 187 -15.60 4.43 -0.24
CA VAL A 187 -16.96 4.92 -0.49
C VAL A 187 -16.94 6.06 -1.50
N ILE A 188 -15.95 6.95 -1.41
CA ILE A 188 -15.83 8.08 -2.35
C ILE A 188 -15.29 7.62 -3.70
N ALA A 189 -14.17 6.90 -3.71
CA ALA A 189 -13.47 6.55 -4.95
C ALA A 189 -14.07 5.35 -5.69
N GLY A 190 -14.81 4.51 -4.99
CA GLY A 190 -15.28 3.23 -5.54
C GLY A 190 -14.16 2.26 -5.89
N ARG A 191 -14.53 1.23 -6.58
CA ARG A 191 -13.68 0.24 -7.25
C ARG A 191 -14.26 -0.04 -8.64
N PRO A 192 -14.25 0.95 -9.56
CA PRO A 192 -14.91 0.80 -10.87
C PRO A 192 -14.39 -0.40 -11.66
N GLU A 193 -13.12 -0.75 -11.47
CA GLU A 193 -12.50 -1.93 -12.09
C GLU A 193 -13.07 -3.27 -11.57
N LEU A 194 -13.76 -3.25 -10.43
CA LEU A 194 -14.47 -4.39 -9.86
C LEU A 194 -16.01 -4.23 -9.95
N GLY A 195 -16.50 -3.20 -10.65
CA GLY A 195 -17.91 -2.92 -10.80
C GLY A 195 -18.54 -2.09 -9.68
N ALA A 196 -17.78 -1.64 -8.69
CA ALA A 196 -18.26 -0.74 -7.64
C ALA A 196 -18.04 0.72 -8.06
N PRO A 197 -19.10 1.50 -8.39
CA PRO A 197 -18.94 2.88 -8.86
C PRO A 197 -18.41 3.79 -7.75
N ASP A 198 -17.92 4.96 -8.14
CA ASP A 198 -17.62 6.03 -7.20
C ASP A 198 -18.91 6.68 -6.63
N TRP A 199 -18.76 7.66 -5.73
CA TRP A 199 -19.86 8.33 -5.03
C TRP A 199 -20.95 8.91 -5.94
N ARG A 200 -20.69 9.10 -7.25
CA ARG A 200 -21.62 9.64 -8.25
C ARG A 200 -22.54 8.58 -8.84
N GLY A 201 -22.06 7.35 -8.93
CA GLY A 201 -22.67 6.31 -9.76
C GLY A 201 -23.58 5.32 -9.03
N ASN A 202 -23.62 5.34 -7.70
CA ASN A 202 -24.43 4.39 -6.93
C ASN A 202 -25.95 4.53 -7.17
N VAL A 203 -26.42 5.77 -7.33
CA VAL A 203 -27.79 6.08 -7.72
C VAL A 203 -27.73 7.10 -8.85
N PRO A 204 -28.27 6.79 -10.05
CA PRO A 204 -28.24 7.70 -11.19
C PRO A 204 -28.80 9.08 -10.85
N GLY A 205 -28.02 10.12 -11.16
CA GLY A 205 -28.42 11.51 -10.93
C GLY A 205 -28.45 11.97 -9.48
N LYS A 206 -28.04 11.13 -8.53
CA LYS A 206 -27.98 11.45 -7.10
C LYS A 206 -26.62 11.10 -6.50
N PRO A 207 -25.58 11.93 -6.70
CA PRO A 207 -24.31 11.75 -6.02
C PRO A 207 -24.46 11.80 -4.51
N MET A 208 -23.65 11.01 -3.79
CA MET A 208 -23.62 11.08 -2.32
C MET A 208 -23.03 12.41 -1.87
N SER A 209 -23.67 13.04 -0.92
CA SER A 209 -23.15 14.24 -0.25
C SER A 209 -22.04 13.91 0.73
N GLN A 210 -21.26 14.92 1.13
CA GLN A 210 -20.24 14.84 2.18
C GLN A 210 -20.78 14.21 3.48
N GLN A 211 -22.01 14.57 3.88
CA GLN A 211 -22.62 14.06 5.10
C GLN A 211 -23.07 12.60 4.95
N GLU A 212 -23.65 12.23 3.83
CA GLU A 212 -24.05 10.84 3.56
C GLU A 212 -22.82 9.91 3.55
N VAL A 213 -21.70 10.33 2.97
CA VAL A 213 -20.44 9.59 3.07
C VAL A 213 -20.02 9.41 4.53
N SER A 214 -20.08 10.46 5.34
CA SER A 214 -19.72 10.38 6.75
C SER A 214 -20.65 9.47 7.55
N ASP A 215 -21.96 9.53 7.28
CA ASP A 215 -22.97 8.74 7.97
C ASP A 215 -22.85 7.25 7.65
N VAL A 216 -22.65 6.87 6.37
CA VAL A 216 -22.49 5.47 6.00
C VAL A 216 -21.17 4.89 6.51
N VAL A 217 -20.09 5.68 6.54
CA VAL A 217 -18.82 5.25 7.17
C VAL A 217 -19.02 5.02 8.67
N ALA A 218 -19.71 5.92 9.37
CA ALA A 218 -20.04 5.74 10.78
C ALA A 218 -20.88 4.47 11.02
N TRP A 219 -21.81 4.15 10.14
CA TRP A 219 -22.59 2.91 10.20
C TRP A 219 -21.70 1.68 9.98
N LEU A 220 -20.80 1.69 9.00
CA LEU A 220 -19.87 0.59 8.76
C LEU A 220 -18.93 0.36 9.96
N THR A 221 -18.38 1.42 10.52
CA THR A 221 -17.48 1.31 11.68
C THR A 221 -18.20 0.79 12.92
N ALA A 222 -19.49 1.09 13.06
CA ALA A 222 -20.31 0.56 14.14
C ALA A 222 -20.60 -0.95 14.03
N GLN A 223 -20.34 -1.57 12.86
CA GLN A 223 -20.44 -3.02 12.68
C GLN A 223 -19.19 -3.78 13.14
N ARG A 224 -18.08 -3.10 13.44
CA ARG A 224 -16.89 -3.75 14.01
C ARG A 224 -17.24 -4.39 15.35
N ALA A 225 -16.78 -5.63 15.55
CA ALA A 225 -16.86 -6.26 16.85
C ALA A 225 -16.17 -5.35 17.88
N LYS A 226 -16.86 -5.09 19.00
CA LYS A 226 -16.20 -4.43 20.12
C LYS A 226 -15.08 -5.36 20.60
N PRO A 227 -13.83 -4.86 20.79
CA PRO A 227 -12.78 -5.68 21.38
C PRO A 227 -13.34 -6.32 22.65
N ALA A 228 -13.23 -7.65 22.77
CA ALA A 228 -13.58 -8.32 24.00
C ALA A 228 -12.76 -7.65 25.11
N LEU A 229 -13.44 -7.00 26.06
CA LEU A 229 -12.78 -6.45 27.24
C LEU A 229 -12.03 -7.63 27.85
N SER A 230 -10.70 -7.57 27.87
CA SER A 230 -9.87 -8.56 28.54
C SER A 230 -10.41 -8.67 29.98
N SER A 231 -11.05 -9.80 30.27
CA SER A 231 -11.44 -10.13 31.63
C SER A 231 -10.15 -10.18 32.44
N THR A 232 -9.87 -9.11 33.16
CA THR A 232 -8.86 -9.08 34.21
C THR A 232 -9.16 -10.29 35.10
N SER A 233 -8.35 -11.32 34.97
CA SER A 233 -8.36 -12.45 35.88
C SER A 233 -8.11 -11.88 37.28
N LYS A 234 -9.18 -11.84 38.07
CA LYS A 234 -9.11 -11.64 39.51
C LYS A 234 -8.31 -12.82 40.04
N SER A 235 -7.01 -12.59 40.25
CA SER A 235 -6.17 -13.49 41.04
C SER A 235 -6.82 -13.68 42.37
N ALA A 236 -7.40 -14.85 42.59
CA ALA A 236 -7.83 -15.29 43.92
C ALA A 236 -6.57 -15.54 44.72
N SER A 237 -6.25 -14.62 45.62
CA SER A 237 -5.32 -14.86 46.71
C SER A 237 -5.98 -15.87 47.67
N GLY A 238 -5.74 -17.15 47.48
CA GLY A 238 -6.01 -18.19 48.45
C GLY A 238 -4.95 -18.13 49.55
N GLY A 239 -5.31 -17.57 50.71
CA GLY A 239 -4.52 -17.70 51.92
C GLY A 239 -4.50 -19.15 52.37
N ILE A 240 -3.31 -19.67 52.64
CA ILE A 240 -3.10 -20.94 53.33
C ILE A 240 -2.88 -20.56 54.81
N GLN A 241 -3.74 -21.05 55.68
CA GLN A 241 -3.44 -21.23 57.07
C GLN A 241 -2.74 -22.55 57.30
#